data_65a2669da9f915fee07f6efe242d1686
#
_entry.id   65a2669da9f915fee07f6efe242d1686
#
_cell.length_a   1.000
_cell.length_b   1.000
_cell.length_c   1.000
_cell.angle_alpha   90.00
_cell.angle_beta   90.00
_cell.angle_gamma   90.00
#
_symmetry.space_group_name_H-M   'P 1'
#
loop_
_entity.id
_entity.type
_entity.pdbx_description
1 polymer ?
#
loop_
_entity_poly.entity_id
_entity_poly.type
_entity_poly.pdbx_seq_one_letter_code
_entity_poly.pdbx_strand_id
1 'polypeptide(L)'
;MCIRDRYRAEPGKKATYDPENHKLEKWLTIFTSIGIIAMLAPGLLVWGRFVDVPENAMQVEVLAQQWHWSYRFPGEDGEFGNVSAKLITDENPFGMDYDDPVGQDDILISSPELHLPLNVPVNLNLRAKDVLHNFTVAEFRVKMDMVPGMVTSLWFTPTKLGRYDLLCEELCGIAHHAMRGAVIVDEAQDFENWVASHPTLNDTQVRMAYDADPGAAASQYAVCAACHGQQGEGMVVLNAPKISGQSEWYLRKQLENYKNGVRGTHKDDVYGQQMAPMSMTLFNDEAMDNVISHIQSFPDNPAPKSITGDIEKGKETYAVCAYCHGQQGEGIKAMNAPRMAGMTDWYLERQLQNFKKGIRGQHPEDYYGKQMGFMARILQDDKKIRDLVAYMNTF
;
A
#
# COMPACT_ATOMS: atom_id res chain seq x y z
N MET A 1 44.18 -20.88 -40.69
CA MET A 1 45.38 -20.02 -40.85
C MET A 1 45.17 -18.78 -40.00
N CYS A 2 45.96 -18.59 -38.94
CA CYS A 2 45.79 -17.44 -38.03
C CYS A 2 46.18 -16.13 -38.74
N ILE A 3 45.42 -15.04 -38.50
CA ILE A 3 45.75 -13.68 -38.97
C ILE A 3 47.22 -13.34 -38.66
N ARG A 4 47.73 -13.78 -37.50
CA ARG A 4 49.11 -13.64 -37.06
C ARG A 4 50.13 -14.27 -38.04
N ASP A 5 49.84 -15.39 -38.67
CA ASP A 5 50.79 -16.07 -39.56
C ASP A 5 50.78 -15.42 -40.96
N ARG A 6 49.67 -14.80 -41.35
CA ARG A 6 49.51 -14.09 -42.64
C ARG A 6 50.31 -12.79 -42.71
N TYR A 7 50.43 -12.11 -41.57
CA TYR A 7 51.10 -10.81 -41.47
C TYR A 7 52.41 -10.84 -40.70
N ARG A 8 53.01 -12.04 -40.52
CA ARG A 8 54.30 -12.17 -39.85
C ARG A 8 55.38 -11.51 -40.66
N ALA A 9 56.15 -10.57 -40.05
CA ALA A 9 57.26 -9.91 -40.71
C ALA A 9 58.36 -10.91 -41.01
N GLU A 10 58.72 -11.06 -42.26
CA GLU A 10 59.86 -11.84 -42.74
C GLU A 10 60.76 -10.94 -43.55
N PRO A 11 62.12 -11.08 -43.45
CA PRO A 11 63.05 -10.28 -44.23
C PRO A 11 62.78 -10.44 -45.73
N GLY A 12 62.61 -9.35 -46.46
CA GLY A 12 62.35 -9.33 -47.90
C GLY A 12 60.91 -9.56 -48.34
N LYS A 13 59.96 -9.84 -47.43
CA LYS A 13 58.56 -10.03 -47.74
C LYS A 13 57.73 -8.76 -47.41
N LYS A 14 57.07 -8.20 -48.39
CA LYS A 14 56.09 -7.07 -48.14
C LYS A 14 54.76 -7.63 -47.69
N ALA A 15 54.08 -6.94 -46.76
CA ALA A 15 52.76 -7.28 -46.37
C ALA A 15 51.80 -7.26 -47.56
N THR A 16 50.93 -8.27 -47.68
CA THR A 16 49.90 -8.30 -48.70
C THR A 16 48.84 -7.28 -48.37
N TYR A 17 48.65 -6.30 -49.22
CA TYR A 17 47.54 -5.35 -49.11
C TYR A 17 46.28 -6.01 -49.61
N ASP A 18 45.37 -6.36 -48.68
CA ASP A 18 44.06 -6.97 -48.97
C ASP A 18 43.02 -6.20 -48.17
N PRO A 19 42.65 -4.97 -48.65
CA PRO A 19 41.83 -4.02 -47.88
C PRO A 19 40.40 -4.48 -47.73
N GLU A 20 39.86 -5.19 -48.69
CA GLU A 20 38.45 -5.55 -48.74
C GLU A 20 38.24 -6.93 -49.38
N ASN A 21 37.47 -7.77 -48.69
CA ASN A 21 37.02 -9.02 -49.26
C ASN A 21 35.50 -8.95 -49.54
N HIS A 22 35.11 -8.35 -50.63
CA HIS A 22 33.70 -8.13 -50.98
C HIS A 22 32.84 -9.40 -50.97
N LYS A 23 33.40 -10.58 -51.21
CA LYS A 23 32.64 -11.85 -51.13
C LYS A 23 32.34 -12.20 -49.66
N LEU A 24 33.33 -12.06 -48.80
CA LEU A 24 33.15 -12.31 -47.34
C LEU A 24 32.18 -11.32 -46.73
N GLU A 25 32.33 -10.05 -47.02
CA GLU A 25 31.46 -8.96 -46.56
C GLU A 25 30.00 -9.19 -47.01
N LYS A 26 29.81 -9.49 -48.30
CA LYS A 26 28.48 -9.79 -48.83
C LYS A 26 27.82 -10.97 -48.11
N TRP A 27 28.52 -12.08 -47.91
CA TRP A 27 27.95 -13.23 -47.21
C TRP A 27 27.74 -12.99 -45.72
N LEU A 28 28.64 -12.30 -45.05
CA LEU A 28 28.45 -11.90 -43.66
C LEU A 28 27.21 -11.01 -43.50
N THR A 29 27.06 -10.01 -44.38
CA THR A 29 25.87 -9.14 -44.37
C THR A 29 24.58 -9.92 -44.61
N ILE A 30 24.57 -10.83 -45.63
CA ILE A 30 23.38 -11.62 -45.91
C ILE A 30 23.01 -12.54 -44.73
N PHE A 31 23.98 -13.30 -44.19
CA PHE A 31 23.70 -14.23 -43.09
C PHE A 31 23.30 -13.51 -41.79
N THR A 32 23.95 -12.42 -41.47
CA THR A 32 23.55 -11.61 -40.31
C THR A 32 22.17 -10.98 -40.48
N SER A 33 21.86 -10.44 -41.66
CA SER A 33 20.54 -9.88 -41.97
C SER A 33 19.44 -10.95 -41.90
N ILE A 34 19.66 -12.13 -42.46
CA ILE A 34 18.72 -13.25 -42.35
C ILE A 34 18.54 -13.66 -40.87
N GLY A 35 19.63 -13.77 -40.12
CA GLY A 35 19.58 -14.09 -38.69
C GLY A 35 18.80 -13.06 -37.87
N ILE A 36 19.01 -11.76 -38.13
CA ILE A 36 18.27 -10.69 -37.49
C ILE A 36 16.78 -10.76 -37.85
N ILE A 37 16.43 -10.91 -39.10
CA ILE A 37 15.02 -11.02 -39.56
C ILE A 37 14.35 -12.25 -38.92
N ALA A 38 15.03 -13.39 -38.88
CA ALA A 38 14.52 -14.63 -38.31
C ALA A 38 14.24 -14.52 -36.78
N MET A 39 14.99 -13.69 -36.07
CA MET A 39 14.74 -13.42 -34.64
C MET A 39 13.73 -12.27 -34.42
N LEU A 40 13.78 -11.24 -35.27
CA LEU A 40 12.94 -10.04 -35.10
C LEU A 40 11.47 -10.33 -35.46
N ALA A 41 11.20 -11.07 -36.54
CA ALA A 41 9.82 -11.31 -36.97
C ALA A 41 8.95 -12.02 -35.91
N PRO A 42 9.37 -13.16 -35.31
CA PRO A 42 8.62 -13.76 -34.21
C PRO A 42 8.56 -12.85 -32.97
N GLY A 43 9.62 -12.08 -32.68
CA GLY A 43 9.64 -11.12 -31.58
C GLY A 43 8.57 -10.03 -31.76
N LEU A 44 8.43 -9.47 -32.94
CA LEU A 44 7.39 -8.47 -33.23
C LEU A 44 5.97 -9.05 -33.17
N LEU A 45 5.77 -10.31 -33.55
CA LEU A 45 4.48 -10.98 -33.43
C LEU A 45 4.08 -11.18 -31.94
N VAL A 46 5.05 -11.57 -31.11
CA VAL A 46 4.82 -11.71 -29.67
C VAL A 46 4.58 -10.36 -29.04
N TRP A 47 5.36 -9.34 -29.41
CA TRP A 47 5.16 -7.98 -28.93
C TRP A 47 3.80 -7.42 -29.33
N GLY A 48 3.36 -7.63 -30.57
CA GLY A 48 2.02 -7.23 -31.01
C GLY A 48 0.92 -7.82 -30.13
N ARG A 49 1.00 -9.13 -29.81
CA ARG A 49 0.05 -9.77 -28.89
C ARG A 49 0.13 -9.25 -27.47
N PHE A 50 1.30 -8.82 -27.02
CA PHE A 50 1.49 -8.28 -25.67
C PHE A 50 0.84 -6.90 -25.50
N VAL A 51 0.81 -6.07 -26.55
CA VAL A 51 0.21 -4.72 -26.49
C VAL A 51 -1.26 -4.67 -26.89
N ASP A 52 -1.77 -5.71 -27.54
CA ASP A 52 -3.14 -5.81 -28.03
C ASP A 52 -4.03 -6.42 -26.93
N VAL A 53 -4.75 -5.55 -26.22
CA VAL A 53 -5.61 -5.95 -25.10
C VAL A 53 -6.87 -6.63 -25.64
N PRO A 54 -7.24 -7.84 -25.15
CA PRO A 54 -8.48 -8.49 -25.53
C PRO A 54 -9.71 -7.61 -25.22
N GLU A 55 -10.67 -7.54 -26.14
CA GLU A 55 -11.89 -6.73 -25.97
C GLU A 55 -12.72 -7.12 -24.74
N ASN A 56 -12.65 -8.39 -24.32
CA ASN A 56 -13.33 -8.91 -23.13
C ASN A 56 -12.47 -8.88 -21.86
N ALA A 57 -11.37 -8.15 -21.86
CA ALA A 57 -10.54 -8.04 -20.66
C ALA A 57 -11.22 -7.22 -19.58
N MET A 58 -11.29 -7.77 -18.36
CA MET A 58 -11.75 -7.05 -17.18
C MET A 58 -10.82 -5.85 -16.93
N GLN A 59 -11.40 -4.69 -16.69
CA GLN A 59 -10.64 -3.47 -16.44
C GLN A 59 -10.40 -3.30 -14.95
N VAL A 60 -9.18 -3.00 -14.56
CA VAL A 60 -8.82 -2.65 -13.17
C VAL A 60 -7.89 -1.44 -13.22
N GLU A 61 -8.20 -0.41 -12.45
CA GLU A 61 -7.29 0.71 -12.26
C GLU A 61 -6.45 0.48 -10.99
N VAL A 62 -5.12 0.61 -11.12
CA VAL A 62 -4.16 0.45 -10.02
C VAL A 62 -3.48 1.78 -9.77
N LEU A 63 -3.56 2.27 -8.55
CA LEU A 63 -2.87 3.49 -8.12
C LEU A 63 -1.77 3.13 -7.13
N ALA A 64 -0.53 3.48 -7.49
CA ALA A 64 0.60 3.44 -6.59
C ALA A 64 0.86 4.81 -5.97
N GLN A 65 1.15 4.83 -4.68
CA GLN A 65 1.67 6.00 -3.98
C GLN A 65 2.63 5.55 -2.87
N GLN A 66 3.42 6.46 -2.34
CA GLN A 66 4.40 6.17 -1.28
C GLN A 66 3.66 5.80 0.02
N TRP A 67 3.66 4.58 0.52
CA TRP A 67 4.21 3.33 -0.03
C TRP A 67 3.14 2.25 0.06
N HIS A 68 2.05 2.42 -0.68
CA HIS A 68 0.94 1.47 -0.73
C HIS A 68 0.26 1.41 -2.11
N TRP A 69 -0.64 0.45 -2.24
CA TRP A 69 -1.42 0.17 -3.42
C TRP A 69 -2.89 0.48 -3.15
N SER A 70 -3.58 0.98 -4.15
CA SER A 70 -5.04 1.12 -4.17
C SER A 70 -5.57 0.64 -5.50
N TYR A 71 -6.77 0.09 -5.49
CA TYR A 71 -7.40 -0.45 -6.69
C TYR A 71 -8.79 0.15 -6.86
N ARG A 72 -9.19 0.27 -8.11
CA ARG A 72 -10.52 0.68 -8.49
C ARG A 72 -11.05 -0.31 -9.52
N PHE A 73 -12.22 -0.85 -9.26
CA PHE A 73 -12.95 -1.69 -10.18
C PHE A 73 -14.14 -0.90 -10.72
N PRO A 74 -14.48 -1.02 -12.01
CA PRO A 74 -15.73 -0.52 -12.50
C PRO A 74 -16.86 -1.30 -11.83
N GLY A 75 -17.96 -0.64 -11.55
CA GLY A 75 -19.09 -1.28 -10.90
C GLY A 75 -19.85 -2.26 -11.81
N GLU A 76 -21.16 -2.32 -11.62
CA GLU A 76 -22.02 -3.23 -12.38
C GLU A 76 -22.14 -2.84 -13.85
N ASP A 77 -21.97 -1.55 -14.17
CA ASP A 77 -22.03 -1.04 -15.55
C ASP A 77 -20.78 -1.36 -16.37
N GLY A 78 -19.68 -1.74 -15.71
CA GLY A 78 -18.39 -2.08 -16.34
C GLY A 78 -17.62 -0.86 -16.85
N GLU A 79 -18.02 0.36 -16.51
CA GLU A 79 -17.40 1.61 -16.92
C GLU A 79 -16.83 2.36 -15.69
N PHE A 80 -15.70 3.01 -15.87
CA PHE A 80 -15.15 3.86 -14.82
C PHE A 80 -15.75 5.26 -14.86
N GLY A 81 -16.15 5.79 -13.71
CA GLY A 81 -16.51 7.20 -13.59
C GLY A 81 -15.32 8.14 -13.85
N ASN A 82 -15.63 9.40 -14.15
CA ASN A 82 -14.66 10.43 -14.48
C ASN A 82 -13.69 10.74 -13.33
N VAL A 83 -12.46 11.03 -13.69
CA VAL A 83 -11.41 11.42 -12.75
C VAL A 83 -10.74 12.71 -13.18
N SER A 84 -10.30 13.51 -12.20
CA SER A 84 -9.57 14.76 -12.45
C SER A 84 -8.44 14.93 -11.46
N ALA A 85 -7.27 15.33 -11.95
CA ALA A 85 -6.13 15.64 -11.08
C ALA A 85 -6.44 16.77 -10.07
N LYS A 86 -7.44 17.62 -10.35
CA LYS A 86 -7.86 18.71 -9.45
C LYS A 86 -8.64 18.21 -8.24
N LEU A 87 -9.22 17.00 -8.34
CA LEU A 87 -10.03 16.36 -7.30
C LEU A 87 -9.22 15.41 -6.43
N ILE A 88 -7.92 15.25 -6.71
CA ILE A 88 -7.05 14.38 -5.91
C ILE A 88 -6.84 15.01 -4.54
N THR A 89 -7.30 14.28 -3.51
CA THR A 89 -7.03 14.56 -2.09
C THR A 89 -6.52 13.30 -1.41
N ASP A 90 -6.33 13.35 -0.11
CA ASP A 90 -5.96 12.15 0.67
C ASP A 90 -7.16 11.20 0.84
N GLU A 91 -8.38 11.72 0.83
CA GLU A 91 -9.62 10.96 0.87
C GLU A 91 -10.05 10.44 -0.52
N ASN A 92 -9.64 11.14 -1.58
CA ASN A 92 -9.96 10.83 -2.98
C ASN A 92 -8.66 10.67 -3.81
N PRO A 93 -7.88 9.62 -3.59
CA PRO A 93 -6.57 9.47 -4.22
C PRO A 93 -6.65 9.25 -5.74
N PHE A 94 -7.76 8.73 -6.25
CA PHE A 94 -8.00 8.58 -7.68
C PHE A 94 -8.44 9.88 -8.37
N GLY A 95 -8.91 10.87 -7.59
CA GLY A 95 -9.45 12.12 -8.12
C GLY A 95 -10.80 11.95 -8.80
N MET A 96 -11.64 11.06 -8.27
CA MET A 96 -12.97 10.76 -8.81
C MET A 96 -13.89 11.97 -8.70
N ASP A 97 -14.73 12.15 -9.71
CA ASP A 97 -15.84 13.10 -9.67
C ASP A 97 -17.01 12.47 -8.91
N TYR A 98 -17.28 12.98 -7.72
CA TYR A 98 -18.33 12.47 -6.84
C TYR A 98 -19.75 12.76 -7.36
N ASP A 99 -19.88 13.68 -8.30
CA ASP A 99 -21.16 14.02 -8.93
C ASP A 99 -21.42 13.21 -10.23
N ASP A 100 -20.41 12.44 -10.68
CA ASP A 100 -20.56 11.62 -11.88
C ASP A 100 -21.44 10.38 -11.60
N PRO A 101 -22.58 10.22 -12.26
CA PRO A 101 -23.45 9.08 -12.03
C PRO A 101 -22.85 7.73 -12.44
N VAL A 102 -21.93 7.69 -13.42
CA VAL A 102 -21.25 6.47 -13.87
C VAL A 102 -20.31 5.94 -12.80
N GLY A 103 -19.65 6.83 -12.04
CA GLY A 103 -18.71 6.42 -11.01
C GLY A 103 -19.34 6.02 -9.67
N GLN A 104 -20.67 6.10 -9.50
CA GLN A 104 -21.29 5.84 -8.20
C GLN A 104 -21.20 4.39 -7.74
N ASP A 105 -21.14 3.45 -8.66
CA ASP A 105 -20.99 2.03 -8.42
C ASP A 105 -19.53 1.53 -8.49
N ASP A 106 -18.57 2.42 -8.82
CA ASP A 106 -17.14 2.10 -8.74
C ASP A 106 -16.75 1.64 -7.34
N ILE A 107 -15.95 0.58 -7.28
CA ILE A 107 -15.51 -0.02 -6.03
C ILE A 107 -14.06 0.39 -5.76
N LEU A 108 -13.85 1.05 -4.62
CA LEU A 108 -12.56 1.58 -4.20
C LEU A 108 -11.94 0.71 -3.12
N ILE A 109 -10.77 0.16 -3.40
CA ILE A 109 -10.08 -0.76 -2.49
C ILE A 109 -8.72 -0.18 -2.13
N SER A 110 -8.57 0.26 -0.88
CA SER A 110 -7.28 0.64 -0.30
C SER A 110 -6.71 -0.54 0.46
N SER A 111 -6.13 -1.48 -0.27
CA SER A 111 -5.55 -2.71 0.24
C SER A 111 -4.29 -3.05 -0.56
N PRO A 112 -3.29 -3.68 0.03
CA PRO A 112 -2.18 -4.21 -0.74
C PRO A 112 -2.50 -5.53 -1.45
N GLU A 113 -3.71 -6.06 -1.31
CA GLU A 113 -4.17 -7.28 -1.99
C GLU A 113 -5.06 -6.92 -3.18
N LEU A 114 -4.66 -7.40 -4.34
CA LEU A 114 -5.44 -7.37 -5.58
C LEU A 114 -5.94 -8.77 -5.86
N HIS A 115 -7.24 -8.97 -5.81
CA HIS A 115 -7.85 -10.24 -6.19
C HIS A 115 -8.26 -10.22 -7.66
N LEU A 116 -8.04 -11.32 -8.34
CA LEU A 116 -8.32 -11.49 -9.77
C LEU A 116 -8.93 -12.86 -10.03
N PRO A 117 -9.93 -12.95 -10.93
CA PRO A 117 -10.57 -14.21 -11.25
C PRO A 117 -9.69 -15.10 -12.14
N LEU A 118 -9.73 -16.41 -11.89
CA LEU A 118 -9.02 -17.41 -12.67
C LEU A 118 -9.52 -17.45 -14.12
N ASN A 119 -8.59 -17.55 -15.08
CA ASN A 119 -8.85 -17.66 -16.53
C ASN A 119 -9.61 -16.50 -17.18
N VAL A 120 -9.71 -15.35 -16.53
CA VAL A 120 -10.28 -14.14 -17.09
C VAL A 120 -9.15 -13.21 -17.52
N PRO A 121 -9.12 -12.71 -18.76
CA PRO A 121 -8.17 -11.67 -19.17
C PRO A 121 -8.40 -10.40 -18.35
N VAL A 122 -7.33 -9.81 -17.83
CA VAL A 122 -7.36 -8.60 -17.03
C VAL A 122 -6.47 -7.56 -17.65
N ASN A 123 -6.97 -6.36 -17.84
CA ASN A 123 -6.18 -5.18 -18.22
C ASN A 123 -6.03 -4.27 -17.00
N LEU A 124 -4.80 -4.03 -16.61
CA LEU A 124 -4.46 -3.12 -15.52
C LEU A 124 -4.11 -1.74 -16.09
N ASN A 125 -4.89 -0.73 -15.73
CA ASN A 125 -4.58 0.67 -15.97
C ASN A 125 -3.78 1.20 -14.78
N LEU A 126 -2.49 1.48 -14.99
CA LEU A 126 -1.52 1.74 -13.94
C LEU A 126 -1.23 3.24 -13.81
N ARG A 127 -1.38 3.78 -12.62
CA ARG A 127 -1.14 5.19 -12.31
C ARG A 127 -0.29 5.36 -11.07
N ALA A 128 0.51 6.40 -11.03
CA ALA A 128 1.26 6.83 -9.84
C ALA A 128 0.81 8.22 -9.39
N LYS A 129 0.57 8.40 -8.09
CA LYS A 129 0.13 9.68 -7.51
C LYS A 129 1.29 10.66 -7.31
N ASP A 130 2.47 10.17 -6.94
CA ASP A 130 3.56 10.98 -6.38
C ASP A 130 4.90 10.80 -7.12
N VAL A 131 5.53 9.64 -7.05
CA VAL A 131 6.83 9.35 -7.65
C VAL A 131 6.73 8.15 -8.58
N LEU A 132 7.84 7.80 -9.23
CA LEU A 132 7.92 6.58 -10.04
C LEU A 132 7.78 5.34 -9.14
N HIS A 133 6.88 4.45 -9.52
CA HIS A 133 6.70 3.13 -8.95
C HIS A 133 6.73 2.08 -10.07
N ASN A 134 6.62 0.83 -9.70
CA ASN A 134 6.55 -0.26 -10.66
C ASN A 134 5.63 -1.37 -10.15
N PHE A 135 4.74 -1.85 -11.00
CA PHE A 135 3.90 -3.00 -10.72
C PHE A 135 4.61 -4.25 -11.24
N THR A 136 5.10 -5.09 -10.32
CA THR A 136 5.80 -6.33 -10.67
C THR A 136 5.18 -7.52 -9.95
N VAL A 137 4.82 -8.55 -10.73
CA VAL A 137 4.51 -9.89 -10.25
C VAL A 137 5.46 -10.87 -10.93
N ALA A 138 6.52 -11.24 -10.23
CA ALA A 138 7.63 -12.00 -10.80
C ALA A 138 7.19 -13.36 -11.35
N GLU A 139 6.28 -14.05 -10.66
CA GLU A 139 5.74 -15.34 -11.06
C GLU A 139 4.90 -15.26 -12.35
N PHE A 140 4.27 -14.12 -12.62
CA PHE A 140 3.54 -13.84 -13.86
C PHE A 140 4.47 -13.37 -14.97
N ARG A 141 5.73 -13.06 -14.68
CA ARG A 141 6.71 -12.44 -15.57
C ARG A 141 6.23 -11.10 -16.15
N VAL A 142 5.47 -10.35 -15.36
CA VAL A 142 4.99 -9.02 -15.72
C VAL A 142 5.68 -7.97 -14.90
N LYS A 143 6.01 -6.86 -15.55
CA LYS A 143 6.58 -5.68 -14.97
C LYS A 143 6.19 -4.47 -15.81
N MET A 144 5.68 -3.41 -15.17
CA MET A 144 5.34 -2.17 -15.86
C MET A 144 5.53 -0.99 -14.92
N ASP A 145 6.20 0.03 -15.42
CA ASP A 145 6.43 1.27 -14.67
C ASP A 145 5.15 2.10 -14.55
N MET A 146 4.98 2.69 -13.40
CA MET A 146 3.86 3.58 -13.04
C MET A 146 4.41 4.99 -12.89
N VAL A 147 4.19 5.81 -13.92
CA VAL A 147 4.81 7.14 -14.04
C VAL A 147 3.79 8.21 -13.66
N PRO A 148 4.11 9.15 -12.75
CA PRO A 148 3.23 10.26 -12.41
C PRO A 148 2.80 11.05 -13.65
N GLY A 149 1.49 11.30 -13.76
CA GLY A 149 0.91 12.04 -14.89
C GLY A 149 0.70 11.22 -16.17
N MET A 150 1.03 9.93 -16.15
CA MET A 150 0.77 8.98 -17.25
C MET A 150 -0.12 7.83 -16.77
N VAL A 151 -0.88 7.27 -17.70
CA VAL A 151 -1.52 5.97 -17.53
C VAL A 151 -0.76 4.97 -18.39
N THR A 152 -0.12 4.02 -17.75
CA THR A 152 0.49 2.87 -18.43
C THR A 152 -0.44 1.67 -18.29
N SER A 153 -0.32 0.68 -19.14
CA SER A 153 -1.19 -0.50 -19.09
C SER A 153 -0.41 -1.77 -19.36
N LEU A 154 -0.86 -2.84 -18.77
CA LEU A 154 -0.47 -4.20 -19.11
C LEU A 154 -1.67 -5.13 -18.92
N TRP A 155 -1.71 -6.20 -19.72
CA TRP A 155 -2.73 -7.21 -19.58
C TRP A 155 -2.14 -8.61 -19.47
N PHE A 156 -2.87 -9.49 -18.80
CA PHE A 156 -2.55 -10.90 -18.67
C PHE A 156 -3.79 -11.72 -18.32
N THR A 157 -3.70 -13.04 -18.44
CA THR A 157 -4.74 -13.96 -17.96
C THR A 157 -4.16 -14.81 -16.85
N PRO A 158 -4.64 -14.70 -15.61
CA PRO A 158 -4.24 -15.60 -14.53
C PRO A 158 -4.69 -17.03 -14.82
N THR A 159 -3.78 -18.01 -14.78
CA THR A 159 -4.09 -19.41 -15.16
C THR A 159 -3.93 -20.39 -14.01
N LYS A 160 -3.59 -19.92 -12.81
CA LYS A 160 -3.37 -20.78 -11.64
C LYS A 160 -3.77 -20.05 -10.38
N LEU A 161 -4.61 -20.70 -9.57
CA LEU A 161 -4.98 -20.23 -8.24
C LEU A 161 -3.77 -20.05 -7.35
N GLY A 162 -3.83 -19.07 -6.46
CA GLY A 162 -2.80 -18.86 -5.45
C GLY A 162 -2.58 -17.40 -5.12
N ARG A 163 -1.62 -17.20 -4.22
CA ARG A 163 -1.16 -15.89 -3.76
C ARG A 163 0.24 -15.63 -4.30
N TYR A 164 0.42 -14.51 -4.95
CA TYR A 164 1.65 -14.10 -5.62
C TYR A 164 2.12 -12.76 -5.09
N ASP A 165 3.44 -12.59 -4.91
CA ASP A 165 3.99 -11.35 -4.40
C ASP A 165 3.86 -10.21 -5.42
N LEU A 166 3.26 -9.10 -4.99
CA LEU A 166 3.28 -7.82 -5.71
C LEU A 166 4.38 -6.95 -5.13
N LEU A 167 5.29 -6.51 -5.98
CA LEU A 167 6.46 -5.73 -5.60
C LEU A 167 6.50 -4.40 -6.34
N CYS A 168 7.02 -3.37 -5.67
CA CYS A 168 7.54 -2.19 -6.35
C CYS A 168 9.03 -2.42 -6.60
N GLU A 169 9.47 -2.37 -7.87
CA GLU A 169 10.87 -2.58 -8.27
C GLU A 169 11.54 -1.31 -8.82
N GLU A 170 10.89 -0.14 -8.65
CA GLU A 170 11.49 1.17 -8.90
C GLU A 170 11.69 1.92 -7.58
N LEU A 171 12.89 2.50 -7.38
CA LEU A 171 13.22 3.21 -6.14
C LEU A 171 12.27 4.41 -5.93
N CYS A 172 11.31 4.23 -5.04
CA CYS A 172 10.25 5.19 -4.76
C CYS A 172 10.38 5.90 -3.40
N GLY A 173 11.55 5.84 -2.77
CA GLY A 173 11.83 6.54 -1.51
C GLY A 173 12.24 5.63 -0.36
N ILE A 174 12.19 6.16 0.86
CA ILE A 174 12.81 5.52 2.04
C ILE A 174 12.18 4.18 2.43
N ALA A 175 10.87 4.02 2.23
CA ALA A 175 10.16 2.77 2.52
C ALA A 175 9.89 1.92 1.26
N HIS A 176 10.65 2.12 0.19
CA HIS A 176 10.57 1.32 -1.03
C HIS A 176 10.58 -0.20 -0.75
N HIS A 177 11.46 -0.66 0.13
CA HIS A 177 11.56 -2.07 0.53
C HIS A 177 10.30 -2.61 1.25
N ALA A 178 9.47 -1.73 1.78
CA ALA A 178 8.23 -2.06 2.49
C ALA A 178 6.97 -1.93 1.60
N MET A 179 7.11 -1.39 0.37
CA MET A 179 6.02 -1.28 -0.60
C MET A 179 5.77 -2.64 -1.28
N ARG A 180 5.06 -3.49 -0.56
CA ARG A 180 4.70 -4.85 -0.99
C ARG A 180 3.20 -5.01 -0.98
N GLY A 181 2.73 -5.94 -1.80
CA GLY A 181 1.34 -6.39 -1.85
C GLY A 181 1.26 -7.84 -2.27
N ALA A 182 0.09 -8.27 -2.66
CA ALA A 182 -0.12 -9.57 -3.25
C ALA A 182 -1.18 -9.50 -4.36
N VAL A 183 -0.98 -10.29 -5.39
CA VAL A 183 -2.04 -10.65 -6.33
C VAL A 183 -2.56 -12.02 -5.92
N ILE A 184 -3.86 -12.12 -5.67
CA ILE A 184 -4.54 -13.34 -5.30
C ILE A 184 -5.39 -13.76 -6.50
N VAL A 185 -5.18 -14.96 -6.98
CA VAL A 185 -5.99 -15.52 -8.06
C VAL A 185 -7.00 -16.47 -7.43
N ASP A 186 -8.28 -16.13 -7.56
CA ASP A 186 -9.40 -16.83 -6.95
C ASP A 186 -10.28 -17.53 -7.98
N GLU A 187 -11.09 -18.49 -7.51
CA GLU A 187 -12.25 -18.95 -8.25
C GLU A 187 -13.25 -17.80 -8.44
N ALA A 188 -14.06 -17.85 -9.49
CA ALA A 188 -14.97 -16.74 -9.84
C ALA A 188 -15.86 -16.31 -8.67
N GLN A 189 -16.45 -17.25 -7.93
CA GLN A 189 -17.33 -16.95 -6.81
C GLN A 189 -16.61 -16.27 -5.63
N ASP A 190 -15.37 -16.69 -5.35
CA ASP A 190 -14.57 -16.10 -4.25
C ASP A 190 -14.16 -14.67 -4.62
N PHE A 191 -13.80 -14.44 -5.89
CA PHE A 191 -13.53 -13.11 -6.42
C PHE A 191 -14.77 -12.19 -6.33
N GLU A 192 -15.95 -12.66 -6.77
CA GLU A 192 -17.20 -11.90 -6.69
C GLU A 192 -17.53 -11.55 -5.23
N ASN A 193 -17.41 -12.52 -4.31
CA ASN A 193 -17.63 -12.28 -2.89
C ASN A 193 -16.64 -11.25 -2.32
N TRP A 194 -15.38 -11.30 -2.75
CA TRP A 194 -14.38 -10.35 -2.31
C TRP A 194 -14.69 -8.93 -2.81
N VAL A 195 -15.01 -8.76 -4.10
CA VAL A 195 -15.42 -7.47 -4.66
C VAL A 195 -16.65 -6.93 -3.93
N ALA A 196 -17.69 -7.74 -3.76
CA ALA A 196 -18.94 -7.36 -3.09
C ALA A 196 -18.77 -7.01 -1.61
N SER A 197 -17.66 -7.42 -0.98
CA SER A 197 -17.34 -7.05 0.41
C SER A 197 -16.81 -5.63 0.58
N HIS A 198 -16.52 -4.94 -0.52
CA HIS A 198 -15.98 -3.58 -0.51
C HIS A 198 -17.08 -2.56 -0.88
N PRO A 199 -17.04 -1.37 -0.27
CA PRO A 199 -18.05 -0.34 -0.54
C PRO A 199 -17.87 0.26 -1.93
N THR A 200 -18.98 0.62 -2.55
CA THR A 200 -19.00 1.47 -3.73
C THR A 200 -18.65 2.92 -3.36
N LEU A 201 -18.43 3.76 -4.37
CA LEU A 201 -18.29 5.20 -4.16
C LEU A 201 -19.53 5.80 -3.48
N ASN A 202 -20.73 5.41 -3.95
CA ASN A 202 -21.98 5.84 -3.34
C ASN A 202 -22.10 5.43 -1.86
N ASP A 203 -21.75 4.17 -1.51
CA ASP A 203 -21.75 3.72 -0.12
C ASP A 203 -20.79 4.53 0.75
N THR A 204 -19.64 4.88 0.19
CA THR A 204 -18.65 5.72 0.86
C THR A 204 -19.17 7.12 1.11
N GLN A 205 -19.85 7.73 0.12
CA GLN A 205 -20.47 9.06 0.26
C GLN A 205 -21.61 9.04 1.28
N VAL A 206 -22.49 8.04 1.24
CA VAL A 206 -23.57 7.87 2.22
C VAL A 206 -22.99 7.75 3.64
N ARG A 207 -21.91 7.00 3.82
CA ARG A 207 -21.23 6.88 5.11
C ARG A 207 -20.61 8.20 5.57
N MET A 208 -19.99 8.97 4.67
CA MET A 208 -19.44 10.29 4.99
C MET A 208 -20.53 11.30 5.41
N ALA A 209 -21.73 11.14 4.91
CA ALA A 209 -22.88 11.96 5.24
C ALA A 209 -23.67 11.46 6.48
N TYR A 210 -23.23 10.35 7.08
CA TYR A 210 -23.91 9.76 8.25
C TYR A 210 -23.87 10.71 9.44
N ASP A 211 -25.04 11.07 9.94
CA ASP A 211 -25.22 11.87 11.16
C ASP A 211 -25.56 10.93 12.33
N ALA A 212 -24.60 10.78 13.25
CA ALA A 212 -24.73 9.87 14.37
C ALA A 212 -25.82 10.30 15.35
N ASP A 213 -26.62 9.35 15.83
CA ASP A 213 -27.57 9.60 16.94
C ASP A 213 -26.79 9.88 18.26
N PRO A 214 -26.79 11.12 18.79
CA PRO A 214 -26.01 11.47 19.96
C PRO A 214 -26.38 10.65 21.21
N GLY A 215 -27.65 10.24 21.32
CA GLY A 215 -28.13 9.45 22.46
C GLY A 215 -27.63 8.00 22.39
N ALA A 216 -27.74 7.37 21.24
CA ALA A 216 -27.20 6.04 20.99
C ALA A 216 -25.67 6.03 21.11
N ALA A 217 -24.99 7.04 20.55
CA ALA A 217 -23.55 7.20 20.57
C ALA A 217 -23.00 7.26 22.02
N ALA A 218 -23.58 8.10 22.88
CA ALA A 218 -23.17 8.21 24.28
C ALA A 218 -23.40 6.91 25.08
N SER A 219 -24.54 6.25 24.86
CA SER A 219 -24.86 4.99 25.54
C SER A 219 -23.94 3.84 25.14
N GLN A 220 -23.59 3.74 23.85
CA GLN A 220 -22.67 2.76 23.33
C GLN A 220 -21.22 3.01 23.79
N TYR A 221 -20.81 4.28 23.89
CA TYR A 221 -19.50 4.66 24.40
C TYR A 221 -19.31 4.33 25.90
N ALA A 222 -20.36 4.25 26.68
CA ALA A 222 -20.29 4.00 28.13
C ALA A 222 -19.43 2.76 28.50
N VAL A 223 -19.44 1.73 27.66
CA VAL A 223 -18.61 0.54 27.83
C VAL A 223 -17.13 0.86 27.64
N CYS A 224 -16.80 1.70 26.68
CA CYS A 224 -15.44 2.13 26.38
C CYS A 224 -14.89 3.09 27.44
N ALA A 225 -15.77 3.96 27.99
CA ALA A 225 -15.44 4.92 29.03
C ALA A 225 -14.88 4.29 30.31
N ALA A 226 -15.27 3.05 30.63
CA ALA A 226 -14.79 2.31 31.78
C ALA A 226 -13.25 2.14 31.79
N CYS A 227 -12.64 2.08 30.63
CA CYS A 227 -11.19 1.93 30.48
C CYS A 227 -10.53 3.17 29.85
N HIS A 228 -11.17 3.80 28.85
CA HIS A 228 -10.60 4.93 28.10
C HIS A 228 -10.93 6.31 28.68
N GLY A 229 -11.71 6.37 29.76
CA GLY A 229 -12.14 7.62 30.38
C GLY A 229 -13.38 8.23 29.73
N GLN A 230 -14.02 9.18 30.42
CA GLN A 230 -15.30 9.77 30.00
C GLN A 230 -15.17 10.63 28.73
N GLN A 231 -13.98 11.15 28.47
CA GLN A 231 -13.65 11.96 27.29
C GLN A 231 -12.56 11.32 26.40
N GLY A 232 -12.37 10.01 26.52
CA GLY A 232 -11.37 9.29 25.73
C GLY A 232 -9.92 9.66 26.06
N GLU A 233 -9.69 10.22 27.25
CA GLU A 233 -8.38 10.69 27.73
C GLU A 233 -7.40 9.58 28.05
N GLY A 234 -7.89 8.35 28.24
CA GLY A 234 -7.10 7.19 28.61
C GLY A 234 -6.83 7.05 30.11
N MET A 235 -6.52 5.83 30.53
CA MET A 235 -6.17 5.52 31.93
C MET A 235 -4.93 4.63 32.02
N VAL A 236 -3.83 5.19 32.55
CA VAL A 236 -2.53 4.48 32.67
C VAL A 236 -2.65 3.22 33.52
N VAL A 237 -3.39 3.29 34.63
CA VAL A 237 -3.59 2.14 35.55
C VAL A 237 -4.26 0.94 34.89
N LEU A 238 -5.11 1.18 33.89
CA LEU A 238 -5.79 0.15 33.12
C LEU A 238 -5.07 -0.17 31.80
N ASN A 239 -3.95 0.49 31.54
CA ASN A 239 -3.23 0.38 30.27
C ASN A 239 -4.08 0.73 29.05
N ALA A 240 -5.11 1.53 29.23
CA ALA A 240 -5.99 2.02 28.19
C ALA A 240 -5.50 3.37 27.66
N PRO A 241 -5.10 3.47 26.40
CA PRO A 241 -4.56 4.70 25.85
C PRO A 241 -5.64 5.75 25.60
N LYS A 242 -5.21 7.01 25.47
CA LYS A 242 -6.03 8.08 24.93
C LYS A 242 -6.52 7.70 23.53
N ILE A 243 -7.79 7.95 23.25
CA ILE A 243 -8.44 7.73 21.95
C ILE A 243 -9.05 9.02 21.38
N SER A 244 -9.33 10.03 22.21
CA SER A 244 -9.76 11.36 21.74
C SER A 244 -8.67 12.01 20.88
N GLY A 245 -9.07 12.78 19.88
CA GLY A 245 -8.16 13.43 18.93
C GLY A 245 -7.45 12.46 17.95
N GLN A 246 -7.72 11.15 18.01
CA GLN A 246 -7.23 10.22 17.01
C GLN A 246 -8.13 10.28 15.76
N SER A 247 -7.54 10.07 14.58
CA SER A 247 -8.26 10.11 13.31
C SER A 247 -9.37 9.05 13.27
N GLU A 248 -10.55 9.44 12.78
CA GLU A 248 -11.73 8.58 12.63
C GLU A 248 -11.40 7.28 11.90
N TRP A 249 -10.80 7.38 10.69
CA TRP A 249 -10.44 6.22 9.87
C TRP A 249 -9.53 5.23 10.63
N TYR A 250 -8.65 5.74 11.50
CA TYR A 250 -7.74 4.87 12.24
C TYR A 250 -8.44 4.20 13.42
N LEU A 251 -9.35 4.90 14.09
CA LEU A 251 -10.20 4.32 15.14
C LEU A 251 -11.01 3.16 14.57
N ARG A 252 -11.70 3.38 13.44
CA ARG A 252 -12.46 2.35 12.72
C ARG A 252 -11.59 1.15 12.40
N LYS A 253 -10.49 1.37 11.70
CA LYS A 253 -9.56 0.33 11.32
C LYS A 253 -9.06 -0.50 12.51
N GLN A 254 -8.78 0.14 13.65
CA GLN A 254 -8.33 -0.60 14.82
C GLN A 254 -9.45 -1.42 15.46
N LEU A 255 -10.66 -0.89 15.51
CA LEU A 255 -11.83 -1.63 16.01
C LEU A 255 -12.15 -2.83 15.12
N GLU A 256 -12.14 -2.67 13.81
CA GLU A 256 -12.27 -3.74 12.82
C GLU A 256 -11.15 -4.79 12.96
N ASN A 257 -9.91 -4.36 13.07
CA ASN A 257 -8.78 -5.26 13.27
C ASN A 257 -8.91 -6.10 14.54
N TYR A 258 -9.41 -5.55 15.63
CA TYR A 258 -9.70 -6.31 16.84
C TYR A 258 -10.89 -7.25 16.66
N LYS A 259 -11.95 -6.79 16.00
CA LYS A 259 -13.18 -7.56 15.74
C LYS A 259 -12.91 -8.76 14.84
N ASN A 260 -12.06 -8.60 13.83
CA ASN A 260 -11.72 -9.61 12.84
C ASN A 260 -10.50 -10.49 13.25
N GLY A 261 -9.95 -10.29 14.45
CA GLY A 261 -8.82 -11.08 14.93
C GLY A 261 -7.47 -10.72 14.27
N VAL A 262 -7.40 -9.65 13.49
CA VAL A 262 -6.17 -9.15 12.87
C VAL A 262 -5.23 -8.55 13.93
N ARG A 263 -5.81 -8.08 15.04
CA ARG A 263 -5.09 -7.52 16.20
C ARG A 263 -5.62 -8.12 17.51
N GLY A 264 -4.75 -8.23 18.52
CA GLY A 264 -5.11 -8.75 19.85
C GLY A 264 -5.16 -10.27 19.93
N THR A 265 -4.59 -11.00 18.96
CA THR A 265 -4.52 -12.47 18.94
C THR A 265 -3.15 -13.02 19.33
N HIS A 266 -2.09 -12.19 19.28
CA HIS A 266 -0.77 -12.64 19.70
C HIS A 266 -0.72 -12.90 21.20
N LYS A 267 -0.11 -14.02 21.63
CA LYS A 267 -0.03 -14.46 23.03
C LYS A 267 0.59 -13.43 23.98
N ASP A 268 1.49 -12.59 23.48
CA ASP A 268 2.18 -11.56 24.28
C ASP A 268 1.50 -10.18 24.19
N ASP A 269 0.42 -10.01 23.40
CA ASP A 269 -0.37 -8.79 23.33
C ASP A 269 -1.52 -8.82 24.35
N VAL A 270 -1.16 -8.89 25.65
CA VAL A 270 -2.12 -9.03 26.75
C VAL A 270 -3.23 -7.96 26.73
N TYR A 271 -2.87 -6.72 26.41
CA TYR A 271 -3.84 -5.61 26.38
C TYR A 271 -4.65 -5.59 25.07
N GLY A 272 -4.07 -6.05 23.96
CA GLY A 272 -4.83 -6.28 22.74
C GLY A 272 -5.87 -7.38 22.91
N GLN A 273 -5.53 -8.46 23.63
CA GLN A 273 -6.49 -9.53 23.98
C GLN A 273 -7.64 -9.04 24.85
N GLN A 274 -7.41 -8.02 25.70
CA GLN A 274 -8.49 -7.40 26.47
C GLN A 274 -9.38 -6.50 25.60
N MET A 275 -8.80 -5.81 24.61
CA MET A 275 -9.54 -4.92 23.70
C MET A 275 -10.38 -5.68 22.68
N ALA A 276 -9.93 -6.86 22.23
CA ALA A 276 -10.61 -7.65 21.21
C ALA A 276 -12.09 -7.97 21.58
N PRO A 277 -12.43 -8.54 22.76
CA PRO A 277 -13.82 -8.77 23.12
C PRO A 277 -14.64 -7.50 23.29
N MET A 278 -14.00 -6.36 23.63
CA MET A 278 -14.71 -5.09 23.73
C MET A 278 -15.16 -4.57 22.37
N SER A 279 -14.35 -4.79 21.31
CA SER A 279 -14.72 -4.42 19.94
C SER A 279 -15.92 -5.22 19.41
N MET A 280 -16.15 -6.44 19.92
CA MET A 280 -17.29 -7.29 19.55
C MET A 280 -18.64 -6.72 20.06
N THR A 281 -18.64 -5.81 21.01
CA THR A 281 -19.87 -5.14 21.47
C THR A 281 -20.44 -4.19 20.41
N LEU A 282 -19.63 -3.79 19.43
CA LEU A 282 -20.02 -3.01 18.26
C LEU A 282 -20.47 -3.98 17.14
N PHE A 283 -21.68 -4.48 17.25
CA PHE A 283 -22.17 -5.60 16.45
C PHE A 283 -22.45 -5.27 14.96
N ASN A 284 -22.64 -4.00 14.62
CA ASN A 284 -22.84 -3.52 13.25
C ASN A 284 -22.06 -2.22 13.00
N ASP A 285 -22.06 -1.76 11.76
CA ASP A 285 -21.36 -0.55 11.33
C ASP A 285 -21.94 0.71 11.94
N GLU A 286 -23.27 0.77 12.10
CA GLU A 286 -23.95 1.90 12.73
C GLU A 286 -23.48 2.09 14.18
N ALA A 287 -23.38 1.01 14.98
CA ALA A 287 -22.87 1.08 16.35
C ALA A 287 -21.41 1.55 16.38
N MET A 288 -20.63 1.16 15.40
CA MET A 288 -19.22 1.59 15.27
C MET A 288 -19.15 3.07 14.88
N ASP A 289 -19.95 3.51 13.92
CA ASP A 289 -20.05 4.92 13.48
C ASP A 289 -20.49 5.84 14.64
N ASN A 290 -21.50 5.44 15.39
CA ASN A 290 -21.94 6.17 16.56
C ASN A 290 -20.84 6.36 17.59
N VAL A 291 -20.14 5.28 17.97
CA VAL A 291 -19.06 5.35 18.97
C VAL A 291 -17.90 6.21 18.46
N ILE A 292 -17.51 6.07 17.21
CA ILE A 292 -16.41 6.86 16.63
C ILE A 292 -16.79 8.34 16.58
N SER A 293 -18.00 8.67 16.09
CA SER A 293 -18.51 10.03 16.07
C SER A 293 -18.53 10.66 17.47
N HIS A 294 -18.95 9.89 18.49
CA HIS A 294 -18.90 10.35 19.87
C HIS A 294 -17.48 10.65 20.34
N ILE A 295 -16.50 9.77 20.02
CA ILE A 295 -15.08 10.00 20.33
C ILE A 295 -14.56 11.27 19.63
N GLN A 296 -14.97 11.52 18.38
CA GLN A 296 -14.59 12.71 17.63
C GLN A 296 -15.14 14.02 18.24
N SER A 297 -16.22 13.95 19.01
CA SER A 297 -16.80 15.12 19.72
C SER A 297 -16.02 15.50 20.98
N PHE A 298 -15.08 14.66 21.46
CA PHE A 298 -14.33 14.94 22.69
C PHE A 298 -13.25 16.00 22.50
N PRO A 299 -12.93 16.76 23.57
CA PRO A 299 -11.80 17.68 23.53
C PRO A 299 -10.48 16.95 23.22
N ASP A 300 -9.69 17.50 22.30
CA ASP A 300 -8.38 16.97 21.98
C ASP A 300 -7.28 17.60 22.87
N ASN A 301 -7.31 17.28 24.15
CA ASN A 301 -6.26 17.71 25.08
C ASN A 301 -5.06 16.74 24.97
N PRO A 302 -3.81 17.24 24.83
CA PRO A 302 -2.63 16.37 24.80
C PRO A 302 -2.54 15.48 26.04
N ALA A 303 -2.14 14.22 25.85
CA ALA A 303 -1.94 13.29 26.95
C ALA A 303 -0.78 13.75 27.86
N PRO A 304 -0.81 13.42 29.18
CA PRO A 304 0.32 13.68 30.07
C PRO A 304 1.61 13.02 29.57
N LYS A 305 2.72 13.76 29.64
CA LYS A 305 4.05 13.29 29.25
C LYS A 305 4.70 12.53 30.41
N SER A 306 5.09 11.28 30.17
CA SER A 306 5.72 10.41 31.17
C SER A 306 7.09 9.88 30.74
N ILE A 307 7.36 9.87 29.44
CA ILE A 307 8.61 9.38 28.86
C ILE A 307 9.61 10.53 28.72
N THR A 308 10.82 10.29 29.22
CA THR A 308 11.97 11.21 29.09
C THR A 308 13.05 10.58 28.21
N GLY A 309 13.75 11.41 27.44
CA GLY A 309 14.81 10.99 26.53
C GLY A 309 15.57 12.17 25.94
N ASP A 310 16.52 11.87 25.06
CA ASP A 310 17.31 12.86 24.33
C ASP A 310 16.50 13.34 23.11
N ILE A 311 15.94 14.55 23.22
CA ILE A 311 15.06 15.14 22.21
C ILE A 311 15.79 15.33 20.86
N GLU A 312 17.07 15.71 20.87
CA GLU A 312 17.82 15.92 19.63
C GLU A 312 18.04 14.60 18.87
N LYS A 313 18.40 13.54 19.58
CA LYS A 313 18.52 12.20 18.97
C LYS A 313 17.15 11.65 18.53
N GLY A 314 16.12 11.97 19.30
CA GLY A 314 14.73 11.66 18.93
C GLY A 314 14.34 12.33 17.63
N LYS A 315 14.67 13.61 17.45
CA LYS A 315 14.45 14.40 16.24
C LYS A 315 15.15 13.81 15.02
N GLU A 316 16.43 13.46 15.16
CA GLU A 316 17.18 12.80 14.09
C GLU A 316 16.51 11.47 13.66
N THR A 317 16.05 10.69 14.63
CA THR A 317 15.35 9.43 14.39
C THR A 317 13.98 9.67 13.75
N TYR A 318 13.25 10.71 14.20
CA TYR A 318 11.92 11.03 13.70
C TYR A 318 11.89 11.47 12.24
N ALA A 319 12.98 12.02 11.72
CA ALA A 319 13.08 12.44 10.32
C ALA A 319 12.63 11.35 9.32
N VAL A 320 12.87 10.09 9.64
CA VAL A 320 12.39 8.95 8.85
C VAL A 320 10.89 8.69 9.05
N CYS A 321 10.40 8.86 10.26
CA CYS A 321 8.98 8.62 10.61
C CYS A 321 8.07 9.69 10.02
N ALA A 322 8.58 10.92 9.90
CA ALA A 322 7.86 12.09 9.39
C ALA A 322 7.35 11.90 7.95
N TYR A 323 7.99 11.06 7.14
CA TYR A 323 7.54 10.79 5.77
C TYR A 323 6.13 10.17 5.71
N CYS A 324 5.79 9.34 6.71
CA CYS A 324 4.48 8.70 6.77
C CYS A 324 3.56 9.39 7.81
N HIS A 325 4.11 9.80 8.96
CA HIS A 325 3.32 10.30 10.07
C HIS A 325 3.18 11.83 10.13
N GLY A 326 3.75 12.54 9.13
CA GLY A 326 3.75 14.00 9.10
C GLY A 326 4.88 14.63 9.92
N GLN A 327 5.17 15.91 9.67
CA GLN A 327 6.30 16.61 10.29
C GLN A 327 6.10 16.85 11.79
N GLN A 328 4.86 16.94 12.23
CA GLN A 328 4.46 17.16 13.62
C GLN A 328 3.65 15.97 14.19
N GLY A 329 3.74 14.79 13.57
CA GLY A 329 3.03 13.60 14.03
C GLY A 329 1.51 13.66 13.83
N GLU A 330 1.03 14.51 12.93
CA GLU A 330 -0.38 14.72 12.63
C GLU A 330 -1.06 13.50 11.99
N GLY A 331 -0.26 12.60 11.42
CA GLY A 331 -0.75 11.45 10.67
C GLY A 331 -1.13 11.81 9.23
N ILE A 332 -1.01 10.84 8.33
CA ILE A 332 -1.36 11.00 6.91
C ILE A 332 -2.21 9.78 6.50
N LYS A 333 -3.52 9.99 6.29
CA LYS A 333 -4.47 8.94 5.92
C LYS A 333 -4.04 8.22 4.65
N ALA A 334 -3.60 8.96 3.65
CA ALA A 334 -3.11 8.43 2.38
C ALA A 334 -1.91 7.48 2.53
N MET A 335 -1.13 7.61 3.62
CA MET A 335 -0.02 6.71 3.98
C MET A 335 -0.46 5.60 4.95
N ASN A 336 -1.73 5.52 5.30
CA ASN A 336 -2.23 4.65 6.38
C ASN A 336 -1.46 4.82 7.71
N ALA A 337 -0.91 6.00 7.94
CA ALA A 337 -0.10 6.33 9.09
C ALA A 337 -0.91 7.19 10.07
N PRO A 338 -1.21 6.69 11.28
CA PRO A 338 -2.04 7.41 12.24
C PRO A 338 -1.33 8.59 12.87
N ARG A 339 -2.13 9.48 13.43
CA ARG A 339 -1.67 10.56 14.29
C ARG A 339 -0.95 10.01 15.53
N MET A 340 0.15 10.65 15.88
CA MET A 340 0.95 10.39 17.08
C MET A 340 1.01 11.60 18.02
N ALA A 341 0.87 12.82 17.46
CA ALA A 341 0.89 14.05 18.22
C ALA A 341 -0.19 14.09 19.31
N GLY A 342 0.21 14.43 20.52
CA GLY A 342 -0.71 14.54 21.67
C GLY A 342 -1.28 13.22 22.18
N MET A 343 -0.85 12.07 21.61
CA MET A 343 -1.27 10.75 22.07
C MET A 343 -0.46 10.29 23.27
N THR A 344 -0.92 9.21 23.91
CA THR A 344 -0.30 8.67 25.14
C THR A 344 1.10 8.11 24.86
N ASP A 345 2.13 8.71 25.44
CA ASP A 345 3.55 8.41 25.16
C ASP A 345 3.99 7.01 25.59
N TRP A 346 3.59 6.51 26.77
CA TRP A 346 3.87 5.13 27.19
C TRP A 346 3.22 4.08 26.26
N TYR A 347 2.08 4.45 25.64
CA TYR A 347 1.44 3.59 24.65
C TYR A 347 2.21 3.61 23.32
N LEU A 348 2.68 4.76 22.87
CA LEU A 348 3.54 4.88 21.68
C LEU A 348 4.82 4.06 21.86
N GLU A 349 5.51 4.15 23.03
CA GLU A 349 6.66 3.32 23.36
C GLU A 349 6.33 1.83 23.25
N ARG A 350 5.24 1.40 23.86
CA ARG A 350 4.78 0.01 23.83
C ARG A 350 4.47 -0.47 22.41
N GLN A 351 3.79 0.34 21.60
CA GLN A 351 3.46 -0.06 20.23
C GLN A 351 4.72 -0.18 19.36
N LEU A 352 5.68 0.72 19.50
CA LEU A 352 6.96 0.60 18.81
C LEU A 352 7.69 -0.70 19.20
N GLN A 353 7.69 -1.04 20.48
CA GLN A 353 8.24 -2.31 20.98
C GLN A 353 7.47 -3.52 20.41
N ASN A 354 6.14 -3.47 20.39
CA ASN A 354 5.30 -4.54 19.86
C ASN A 354 5.54 -4.77 18.37
N PHE A 355 5.64 -3.73 17.58
CA PHE A 355 6.00 -3.82 16.15
C PHE A 355 7.40 -4.38 15.95
N LYS A 356 8.38 -3.89 16.72
CA LYS A 356 9.77 -4.36 16.65
C LYS A 356 9.91 -5.84 17.00
N LYS A 357 9.16 -6.31 18.00
CA LYS A 357 9.17 -7.71 18.47
C LYS A 357 8.27 -8.64 17.65
N GLY A 358 7.49 -8.11 16.70
CA GLY A 358 6.52 -8.88 15.95
C GLY A 358 5.30 -9.31 16.74
N ILE A 359 5.00 -8.67 17.87
CA ILE A 359 3.78 -8.87 18.64
C ILE A 359 2.59 -8.25 17.91
N ARG A 360 2.83 -7.18 17.15
CA ARG A 360 1.89 -6.49 16.27
C ARG A 360 2.44 -6.45 14.85
N GLY A 361 1.56 -6.49 13.84
CA GLY A 361 1.94 -6.42 12.44
C GLY A 361 2.43 -7.75 11.86
N GLN A 362 2.08 -8.91 12.47
CA GLN A 362 2.44 -10.23 11.94
C GLN A 362 1.26 -10.97 11.32
N HIS A 363 0.03 -10.54 11.58
CA HIS A 363 -1.14 -11.15 10.96
C HIS A 363 -1.04 -11.02 9.43
N PRO A 364 -1.41 -12.06 8.66
CA PRO A 364 -1.38 -12.00 7.20
C PRO A 364 -2.09 -10.77 6.61
N GLU A 365 -3.20 -10.36 7.16
CA GLU A 365 -4.01 -9.21 6.73
C GLU A 365 -3.57 -7.86 7.33
N ASP A 366 -2.63 -7.81 8.28
CA ASP A 366 -2.11 -6.55 8.83
C ASP A 366 -0.92 -6.00 8.02
N TYR A 367 -1.14 -5.63 6.77
CA TYR A 367 -0.09 -5.15 5.88
C TYR A 367 0.59 -3.87 6.37
N TYR A 368 -0.21 -2.92 6.83
CA TYR A 368 0.33 -1.65 7.33
C TYR A 368 1.03 -1.84 8.67
N GLY A 369 0.55 -2.78 9.48
CA GLY A 369 1.27 -3.23 10.65
C GLY A 369 2.60 -3.90 10.31
N LYS A 370 2.67 -4.68 9.22
CA LYS A 370 3.93 -5.25 8.70
C LYS A 370 4.89 -4.15 8.25
N GLN A 371 4.40 -3.14 7.50
CA GLN A 371 5.23 -1.99 7.11
C GLN A 371 5.79 -1.28 8.34
N MET A 372 4.92 -1.00 9.34
CA MET A 372 5.37 -0.39 10.60
C MET A 372 6.37 -1.29 11.34
N GLY A 373 6.19 -2.62 11.29
CA GLY A 373 7.14 -3.58 11.83
C GLY A 373 8.53 -3.49 11.16
N PHE A 374 8.60 -3.32 9.84
CA PHE A 374 9.85 -3.09 9.14
C PHE A 374 10.49 -1.77 9.56
N MET A 375 9.72 -0.69 9.66
CA MET A 375 10.21 0.61 10.10
C MET A 375 10.68 0.60 11.56
N ALA A 376 9.98 -0.09 12.45
CA ALA A 376 10.37 -0.19 13.86
C ALA A 376 11.71 -0.90 14.09
N ARG A 377 12.20 -1.70 13.14
CA ARG A 377 13.50 -2.39 13.24
C ARG A 377 14.71 -1.46 13.19
N ILE A 378 14.58 -0.24 12.67
CA ILE A 378 15.64 0.78 12.72
C ILE A 378 15.92 1.27 14.14
N LEU A 379 14.95 1.07 15.06
CA LEU A 379 15.07 1.43 16.47
C LEU A 379 15.84 0.32 17.20
N GLN A 380 17.16 0.43 17.27
CA GLN A 380 18.08 -0.63 17.69
C GLN A 380 17.84 -1.09 19.13
N ASP A 381 17.55 -0.16 20.05
CA ASP A 381 17.36 -0.41 21.48
C ASP A 381 16.20 0.41 22.06
N ASP A 382 15.87 0.13 23.33
CA ASP A 382 14.78 0.82 24.04
C ASP A 382 15.13 2.27 24.34
N LYS A 383 16.41 2.62 24.44
CA LYS A 383 16.85 4.02 24.62
C LYS A 383 16.46 4.85 23.39
N LYS A 384 16.72 4.32 22.19
CA LYS A 384 16.38 4.99 20.94
C LYS A 384 14.88 5.16 20.77
N ILE A 385 14.08 4.19 21.24
CA ILE A 385 12.62 4.31 21.29
C ILE A 385 12.20 5.44 22.22
N ARG A 386 12.78 5.54 23.42
CA ARG A 386 12.47 6.60 24.38
C ARG A 386 12.88 7.98 23.88
N ASP A 387 14.06 8.10 23.29
CA ASP A 387 14.53 9.36 22.70
C ASP A 387 13.54 9.82 21.62
N LEU A 388 13.09 8.89 20.74
CA LEU A 388 12.08 9.16 19.72
C LEU A 388 10.74 9.61 20.32
N VAL A 389 10.23 8.89 21.33
CA VAL A 389 8.96 9.22 21.98
C VAL A 389 9.06 10.55 22.72
N ALA A 390 10.20 10.84 23.38
CA ALA A 390 10.43 12.13 24.03
C ALA A 390 10.38 13.29 23.03
N TYR A 391 10.89 13.11 21.81
CA TYR A 391 10.74 14.10 20.75
C TYR A 391 9.28 14.22 20.28
N MET A 392 8.57 13.11 20.06
CA MET A 392 7.15 13.15 19.70
C MET A 392 6.28 13.85 20.74
N ASN A 393 6.69 13.86 22.00
CA ASN A 393 6.05 14.63 23.06
C ASN A 393 6.21 16.16 22.89
N THR A 394 6.99 16.65 21.95
CA THR A 394 7.15 18.09 21.69
C THR A 394 6.11 18.63 20.71
N PHE A 395 5.34 17.77 20.07
CA PHE A 395 4.29 18.11 19.11
C PHE A 395 3.02 18.64 19.78
#